data_1fc35a821791dc840152b13eeaf59ffd
#
_entry.id   1fc35a821791dc840152b13eeaf59ffd
#
_cell.length_a   1.000
_cell.length_b   1.000
_cell.length_c   1.000
_cell.angle_alpha   90.00
_cell.angle_beta   90.00
_cell.angle_gamma   90.00
#
_symmetry.space_group_name_H-M   'P 1'
#
loop_
_entity.id
_entity.type
_entity.pdbx_description
1 polymer ?
#
loop_
_entity_poly.entity_id
_entity_poly.type
_entity_poly.pdbx_seq_one_letter_code
_entity_poly.pdbx_strand_id
1 'polypeptide(L)'
;MNWLRRTMEKIKNPEENKELKRWKGKYEDAKTKYDEILKDMEINEAYYEGSKSIYGPNKTSVAPKQAGNVRNIIYELIESQVDTSVPMPKVTAIHAEDEELATKIEKFLENEVRTLGFKQINDLQERIVPVQGGDFFLIEWDNTKGTHCTIGDLSISTIHPRNVIPQPGVVDVDKMDYIFTRTAQTKEYVKLRFGKDVSMEDETDPEIRDGSVSEDLVTVITAYYKNKDGGIGLYRWCNDVTLEDMEDYQSRQIEVCEKCGRTRMGREEQCECGSKKWKKETDATEKIMMAKMTVAFNPLTGEEEVQQTQEERDVEYYKPTGYPIILRKNISKDRYLLGTSDVNAIRDQQETVKKLGSKINEKLLKGGSYAVLPEGLGIELTDDELKIIRVKDPAQRALIDVITVQADCTQDRMVLEENYQWAKSTLGITDSFQGKYDSSALSGTAKQYSINQAAGRLESKRIMKNAAYSKLYEMMFKFALAYADQPMPVISQNTDGSMNYAHFDRKEFLKIDDAGEPYWDDEFIFETDPTSTLMVNREAMWNQADMKLQSGAFGVLGDLKTAYLYWLEQERNDYPHAGEIKRVIEERLAEQQQQEQAAQMQAEQMQAMGGMPNAMPGM
;
A
#
# COMPACT_ATOMS: atom_id res chain seq x y z
N MET A 1 -13.02 35.96 30.96
CA MET A 1 -12.02 35.13 31.70
C MET A 1 -11.10 34.31 30.77
N ASN A 2 -11.57 33.82 29.62
CA ASN A 2 -10.73 33.02 28.68
C ASN A 2 -9.57 33.77 28.05
N TRP A 3 -9.70 35.08 27.75
CA TRP A 3 -8.62 35.87 27.13
C TRP A 3 -7.42 36.09 28.09
N LEU A 4 -7.68 36.40 29.34
CA LEU A 4 -6.63 36.57 30.37
C LEU A 4 -5.89 35.25 30.66
N ARG A 5 -6.60 34.10 30.63
CA ARG A 5 -5.99 32.76 30.79
C ARG A 5 -5.09 32.40 29.61
N ARG A 6 -5.52 32.68 28.38
CA ARG A 6 -4.72 32.51 27.14
C ARG A 6 -3.50 33.45 27.13
N THR A 7 -3.64 34.68 27.63
CA THR A 7 -2.52 35.63 27.70
C THR A 7 -1.52 35.22 28.77
N MET A 8 -1.97 34.66 29.90
CA MET A 8 -1.09 34.14 30.97
C MET A 8 -0.39 32.82 30.55
N GLU A 9 -1.03 31.94 29.81
CA GLU A 9 -0.38 30.74 29.24
C GLU A 9 0.65 31.10 28.17
N LYS A 10 0.41 32.13 27.34
CA LYS A 10 1.40 32.68 26.40
C LYS A 10 2.61 33.32 27.06
N ILE A 11 2.48 33.78 28.29
CA ILE A 11 3.57 34.36 29.06
C ILE A 11 4.42 33.28 29.79
N LYS A 12 3.86 32.07 29.99
CA LYS A 12 4.52 30.99 30.73
C LYS A 12 5.62 30.26 29.96
N ASN A 13 5.55 30.18 28.61
CA ASN A 13 6.58 29.51 27.81
C ASN A 13 6.91 30.34 26.55
N PRO A 14 7.79 31.36 26.65
CA PRO A 14 8.15 32.19 25.50
C PRO A 14 8.93 31.43 24.41
N GLU A 15 9.64 30.37 24.76
CA GLU A 15 10.37 29.53 23.79
C GLU A 15 9.43 28.63 22.98
N GLU A 16 8.47 27.98 23.61
CA GLU A 16 7.44 27.18 22.96
C GLU A 16 6.63 28.00 21.94
N ASN A 17 6.29 29.25 22.29
CA ASN A 17 5.63 30.17 21.37
C ASN A 17 6.52 30.58 20.18
N LYS A 18 7.83 30.61 20.34
CA LYS A 18 8.78 30.94 19.28
C LYS A 18 8.92 29.79 18.27
N GLU A 19 9.04 28.57 18.76
CA GLU A 19 9.11 27.37 17.93
C GLU A 19 7.78 27.15 17.16
N LEU A 20 6.63 27.28 17.82
CA LEU A 20 5.33 27.18 17.16
C LEU A 20 5.20 28.20 16.01
N LYS A 21 5.60 29.46 16.21
CA LYS A 21 5.59 30.48 15.15
C LYS A 21 6.52 30.14 14.00
N ARG A 22 7.69 29.57 14.30
CA ARG A 22 8.67 29.12 13.30
C ARG A 22 8.09 28.01 12.43
N TRP A 23 7.49 26.97 13.05
CA TRP A 23 6.91 25.84 12.32
C TRP A 23 5.67 26.24 11.52
N LYS A 24 4.80 27.07 12.09
CA LYS A 24 3.65 27.64 11.37
C LYS A 24 4.09 28.44 10.15
N GLY A 25 5.10 29.29 10.28
CA GLY A 25 5.63 30.07 9.16
C GLY A 25 6.18 29.20 8.05
N LYS A 26 6.93 28.12 8.38
CA LYS A 26 7.41 27.16 7.40
C LYS A 26 6.27 26.41 6.70
N TYR A 27 5.26 26.03 7.47
CA TYR A 27 4.10 25.31 6.94
C TYR A 27 3.30 26.17 5.95
N GLU A 28 3.00 27.43 6.32
CA GLU A 28 2.26 28.36 5.45
C GLU A 28 3.04 28.69 4.18
N ASP A 29 4.36 28.87 4.25
CA ASP A 29 5.21 29.07 3.07
C ASP A 29 5.20 27.82 2.16
N ALA A 30 5.36 26.64 2.74
CA ALA A 30 5.31 25.38 1.99
C ALA A 30 3.94 25.15 1.35
N LYS A 31 2.84 25.36 2.09
CA LYS A 31 1.47 25.20 1.61
C LYS A 31 1.18 26.17 0.46
N THR A 32 1.57 27.44 0.60
CA THR A 32 1.37 28.45 -0.45
C THR A 32 2.07 28.08 -1.76
N LYS A 33 3.31 27.57 -1.67
CA LYS A 33 4.06 27.12 -2.85
C LYS A 33 3.52 25.82 -3.47
N TYR A 34 2.80 25.03 -2.68
CA TYR A 34 2.19 23.76 -3.11
C TYR A 34 0.72 23.90 -3.52
N ASP A 35 0.12 25.09 -3.37
CA ASP A 35 -1.31 25.36 -3.56
C ASP A 35 -1.82 25.04 -4.98
N GLU A 36 -1.02 25.29 -6.01
CA GLU A 36 -1.37 24.93 -7.40
C GLU A 36 -1.52 23.41 -7.57
N ILE A 37 -0.63 22.64 -6.95
CA ILE A 37 -0.66 21.17 -6.98
C ILE A 37 -1.87 20.65 -6.21
N LEU A 38 -2.19 21.26 -5.05
CA LEU A 38 -3.37 20.91 -4.27
C LEU A 38 -4.67 21.14 -5.04
N LYS A 39 -4.77 22.25 -5.75
CA LYS A 39 -5.93 22.56 -6.63
C LYS A 39 -6.04 21.55 -7.79
N ASP A 40 -4.92 21.18 -8.39
CA ASP A 40 -4.92 20.19 -9.47
C ASP A 40 -5.36 18.80 -8.95
N MET A 41 -4.98 18.42 -7.73
CA MET A 41 -5.46 17.22 -7.06
C MET A 41 -6.98 17.22 -6.86
N GLU A 42 -7.57 18.34 -6.41
CA GLU A 42 -9.03 18.48 -6.26
C GLU A 42 -9.76 18.31 -7.59
N ILE A 43 -9.21 18.90 -8.64
CA ILE A 43 -9.76 18.76 -9.98
C ILE A 43 -9.68 17.30 -10.44
N ASN A 44 -8.56 16.61 -10.21
CA ASN A 44 -8.38 15.21 -10.60
C ASN A 44 -9.39 14.29 -9.91
N GLU A 45 -9.60 14.47 -8.60
CA GLU A 45 -10.65 13.73 -7.87
C GLU A 45 -12.04 14.02 -8.44
N ALA A 46 -12.37 15.29 -8.68
CA ALA A 46 -13.67 15.67 -9.21
C ALA A 46 -13.95 15.04 -10.60
N TYR A 47 -12.91 14.87 -11.42
CA TYR A 47 -13.03 14.14 -12.69
C TYR A 47 -13.25 12.63 -12.47
N TYR A 48 -12.50 12.03 -11.58
CA TYR A 48 -12.62 10.59 -11.28
C TYR A 48 -13.97 10.26 -10.67
N GLU A 49 -14.40 11.00 -9.66
CA GLU A 49 -15.67 10.80 -8.99
C GLU A 49 -16.91 11.13 -9.83
N GLY A 50 -16.75 11.79 -10.96
CA GLY A 50 -17.88 12.25 -11.77
C GLY A 50 -18.66 13.40 -11.14
N SER A 51 -17.98 14.27 -10.40
CA SER A 51 -18.57 15.36 -9.64
C SER A 51 -19.44 16.30 -10.48
N LYS A 52 -20.56 16.76 -9.93
CA LYS A 52 -21.45 17.74 -10.55
C LYS A 52 -20.76 19.06 -10.86
N SER A 53 -19.69 19.42 -10.16
CA SER A 53 -18.88 20.62 -10.45
C SER A 53 -18.22 20.54 -11.83
N ILE A 54 -17.82 19.35 -12.26
CA ILE A 54 -17.20 19.08 -13.57
C ILE A 54 -18.25 18.69 -14.61
N TYR A 55 -19.16 17.77 -14.27
CA TYR A 55 -20.12 17.17 -15.19
C TYR A 55 -21.49 17.85 -15.18
N GLY A 56 -21.72 18.75 -14.26
CA GLY A 56 -22.98 19.50 -14.13
C GLY A 56 -23.20 20.52 -15.26
N PRO A 57 -24.38 21.13 -15.32
CA PRO A 57 -24.71 22.16 -16.32
C PRO A 57 -23.82 23.40 -16.17
N ASN A 58 -23.38 23.92 -17.30
CA ASN A 58 -22.55 25.11 -17.31
C ASN A 58 -23.37 26.35 -16.88
N LYS A 59 -23.10 26.91 -15.70
CA LYS A 59 -23.83 28.03 -15.10
C LYS A 59 -23.61 29.37 -15.83
N THR A 60 -22.65 29.47 -16.76
CA THR A 60 -22.29 30.70 -17.45
C THR A 60 -23.09 30.95 -18.73
N SER A 61 -23.93 30.03 -19.18
CA SER A 61 -24.77 30.21 -20.37
C SER A 61 -26.12 30.82 -19.97
N VAL A 62 -26.64 31.70 -20.81
CA VAL A 62 -27.97 32.38 -20.65
C VAL A 62 -29.13 31.37 -20.58
N ALA A 63 -28.94 30.16 -21.14
CA ALA A 63 -29.80 28.99 -20.93
C ALA A 63 -28.93 27.87 -20.37
N PRO A 64 -29.13 27.45 -19.09
CA PRO A 64 -28.38 26.35 -18.52
C PRO A 64 -28.67 25.09 -19.32
N LYS A 65 -27.68 24.65 -20.12
CA LYS A 65 -27.75 23.38 -20.82
C LYS A 65 -27.61 22.28 -19.76
N GLN A 66 -28.62 21.47 -19.64
CA GLN A 66 -28.50 20.28 -18.79
C GLN A 66 -27.41 19.40 -19.39
N ALA A 67 -26.39 19.09 -18.62
CA ALA A 67 -25.46 18.05 -19.00
C ALA A 67 -26.27 16.74 -19.13
N GLY A 68 -26.26 16.18 -20.34
CA GLY A 68 -26.87 14.89 -20.55
C GLY A 68 -26.05 13.79 -19.87
N ASN A 69 -26.44 12.54 -20.11
CA ASN A 69 -25.73 11.37 -19.61
C ASN A 69 -24.32 11.37 -20.20
N VAL A 70 -23.33 11.78 -19.42
CA VAL A 70 -21.91 11.89 -19.83
C VAL A 70 -21.17 10.65 -19.37
N ARG A 71 -20.53 9.95 -20.33
CA ARG A 71 -19.66 8.82 -20.01
C ARG A 71 -18.41 9.30 -19.31
N ASN A 72 -18.15 8.81 -18.09
CA ASN A 72 -16.90 9.05 -17.36
C ASN A 72 -15.87 8.00 -17.80
N ILE A 73 -15.07 8.35 -18.82
CA ILE A 73 -14.03 7.47 -19.36
C ILE A 73 -12.82 7.40 -18.42
N ILE A 74 -12.59 8.44 -17.62
CA ILE A 74 -11.50 8.47 -16.62
C ILE A 74 -11.73 7.35 -15.58
N TYR A 75 -12.92 7.30 -14.99
CA TYR A 75 -13.28 6.25 -14.04
C TYR A 75 -13.16 4.86 -14.67
N GLU A 76 -13.76 4.67 -15.86
CA GLU A 76 -13.73 3.39 -16.57
C GLU A 76 -12.29 2.89 -16.81
N LEU A 77 -11.40 3.78 -17.25
CA LEU A 77 -10.03 3.41 -17.60
C LEU A 77 -9.15 3.18 -16.37
N ILE A 78 -9.33 3.96 -15.30
CA ILE A 78 -8.60 3.74 -14.04
C ILE A 78 -9.02 2.42 -13.38
N GLU A 79 -10.33 2.18 -13.25
CA GLU A 79 -10.82 0.91 -12.67
C GLU A 79 -10.38 -0.33 -13.46
N SER A 80 -10.17 -0.20 -14.78
CA SER A 80 -9.65 -1.31 -15.58
C SER A 80 -8.18 -1.64 -15.32
N GLN A 81 -7.42 -0.75 -14.66
CA GLN A 81 -6.01 -0.95 -14.34
C GLN A 81 -5.76 -1.42 -12.91
N VAL A 82 -6.79 -1.48 -12.06
CA VAL A 82 -6.65 -1.85 -10.64
C VAL A 82 -6.02 -3.24 -10.51
N ASP A 83 -4.84 -3.28 -9.92
CA ASP A 83 -4.11 -4.51 -9.62
C ASP A 83 -4.28 -4.87 -8.13
N THR A 84 -5.07 -5.89 -7.86
CA THR A 84 -5.36 -6.35 -6.50
C THR A 84 -4.22 -7.15 -5.87
N SER A 85 -3.17 -7.47 -6.62
CA SER A 85 -2.02 -8.21 -6.11
C SER A 85 -1.16 -7.33 -5.19
N VAL A 86 -0.85 -7.85 -4.01
CA VAL A 86 0.10 -7.23 -3.08
C VAL A 86 1.47 -7.82 -3.37
N PRO A 87 2.49 -6.97 -3.68
CA PRO A 87 3.85 -7.46 -3.82
C PRO A 87 4.31 -8.13 -2.53
N MET A 88 4.73 -9.39 -2.59
CA MET A 88 5.22 -10.10 -1.41
C MET A 88 6.68 -9.75 -1.14
N PRO A 89 7.11 -9.69 0.14
CA PRO A 89 8.49 -9.40 0.50
C PRO A 89 9.41 -10.53 0.08
N LYS A 90 10.62 -10.17 -0.36
CA LYS A 90 11.75 -11.06 -0.53
C LYS A 90 12.97 -10.41 0.09
N VAL A 91 13.66 -11.13 0.95
CA VAL A 91 14.81 -10.61 1.67
C VAL A 91 16.03 -11.46 1.35
N THR A 92 17.13 -10.78 1.00
CA THR A 92 18.41 -11.42 0.70
C THR A 92 19.47 -10.88 1.63
N ALA A 93 20.24 -11.77 2.25
CA ALA A 93 21.35 -11.39 3.09
C ALA A 93 22.53 -10.88 2.22
N ILE A 94 23.26 -9.87 2.70
CA ILE A 94 24.49 -9.41 2.07
C ILE A 94 25.64 -10.40 2.35
N HIS A 95 25.64 -10.99 3.55
CA HIS A 95 26.61 -11.97 3.97
C HIS A 95 26.02 -13.39 3.99
N ALA A 96 26.78 -14.39 3.54
CA ALA A 96 26.28 -15.76 3.46
C ALA A 96 25.92 -16.36 4.83
N GLU A 97 26.50 -15.85 5.92
CA GLU A 97 26.24 -16.27 7.29
C GLU A 97 24.82 -15.88 7.77
N ASP A 98 24.20 -14.87 7.12
CA ASP A 98 22.93 -14.27 7.53
C ASP A 98 21.74 -14.75 6.71
N GLU A 99 21.91 -15.78 5.87
CA GLU A 99 20.84 -16.33 5.04
C GLU A 99 19.66 -16.85 5.88
N GLU A 100 19.95 -17.42 7.04
CA GLU A 100 18.91 -17.87 7.98
C GLU A 100 18.13 -16.68 8.57
N LEU A 101 18.84 -15.59 8.91
CA LEU A 101 18.23 -14.36 9.42
C LEU A 101 17.37 -13.68 8.34
N ALA A 102 17.86 -13.61 7.09
CA ALA A 102 17.09 -13.10 5.98
C ALA A 102 15.78 -13.87 5.78
N THR A 103 15.82 -15.20 5.88
CA THR A 103 14.62 -16.05 5.81
C THR A 103 13.65 -15.77 6.97
N LYS A 104 14.15 -15.51 8.19
CA LYS A 104 13.31 -15.13 9.35
C LYS A 104 12.64 -13.79 9.14
N ILE A 105 13.36 -12.79 8.60
CA ILE A 105 12.79 -11.48 8.25
C ILE A 105 11.70 -11.64 7.19
N GLU A 106 11.96 -12.40 6.14
CA GLU A 106 10.99 -12.64 5.06
C GLU A 106 9.67 -13.21 5.60
N LYS A 107 9.75 -14.26 6.42
CA LYS A 107 8.57 -14.88 7.06
C LYS A 107 7.85 -13.92 8.01
N PHE A 108 8.59 -13.12 8.76
CA PHE A 108 8.01 -12.08 9.61
C PHE A 108 7.22 -11.08 8.79
N LEU A 109 7.83 -10.52 7.73
CA LEU A 109 7.17 -9.56 6.85
C LEU A 109 5.95 -10.16 6.12
N GLU A 110 6.02 -11.41 5.66
CA GLU A 110 4.87 -12.11 5.10
C GLU A 110 3.71 -12.23 6.08
N ASN A 111 4.01 -12.53 7.36
CA ASN A 111 3.02 -12.57 8.41
C ASN A 111 2.36 -11.21 8.62
N GLU A 112 3.18 -10.13 8.67
CA GLU A 112 2.68 -8.76 8.82
C GLU A 112 1.81 -8.31 7.63
N VAL A 113 2.17 -8.66 6.40
CA VAL A 113 1.36 -8.39 5.20
C VAL A 113 -0.03 -9.03 5.31
N ARG A 114 -0.14 -10.21 5.93
CA ARG A 114 -1.42 -10.90 6.14
C ARG A 114 -2.25 -10.28 7.27
N THR A 115 -1.59 -9.89 8.37
CA THR A 115 -2.26 -9.40 9.60
C THR A 115 -2.68 -7.94 9.51
N LEU A 116 -1.90 -7.09 8.86
CA LEU A 116 -2.13 -5.64 8.78
C LEU A 116 -3.08 -5.20 7.65
N GLY A 117 -3.72 -6.15 6.95
CA GLY A 117 -4.73 -5.80 5.95
C GLY A 117 -4.20 -5.14 4.68
N PHE A 118 -3.00 -5.48 4.23
CA PHE A 118 -2.36 -4.91 3.05
C PHE A 118 -3.20 -4.98 1.77
N LYS A 119 -4.10 -5.97 1.66
CA LYS A 119 -5.02 -6.05 0.51
C LYS A 119 -5.94 -4.83 0.42
N GLN A 120 -6.44 -4.34 1.56
CA GLN A 120 -7.29 -3.15 1.60
C GLN A 120 -6.49 -1.87 1.33
N ILE A 121 -5.29 -1.77 1.90
CA ILE A 121 -4.36 -0.66 1.66
C ILE A 121 -3.99 -0.59 0.17
N ASN A 122 -3.63 -1.72 -0.44
CA ASN A 122 -3.31 -1.80 -1.86
C ASN A 122 -4.50 -1.43 -2.74
N ASP A 123 -5.70 -1.97 -2.45
CA ASP A 123 -6.93 -1.66 -3.21
C ASP A 123 -7.25 -0.17 -3.20
N LEU A 124 -7.08 0.50 -2.08
CA LEU A 124 -7.25 1.96 -1.98
C LEU A 124 -6.19 2.72 -2.79
N GLN A 125 -4.92 2.33 -2.66
CA GLN A 125 -3.83 2.99 -3.37
C GLN A 125 -3.87 2.79 -4.87
N GLU A 126 -4.36 1.64 -5.36
CA GLU A 126 -4.53 1.39 -6.80
C GLU A 126 -5.48 2.39 -7.47
N ARG A 127 -6.32 3.07 -6.69
CA ARG A 127 -7.19 4.15 -7.18
C ARG A 127 -6.59 5.53 -6.96
N ILE A 128 -6.01 5.79 -5.79
CA ILE A 128 -5.43 7.12 -5.47
C ILE A 128 -4.21 7.41 -6.34
N VAL A 129 -3.31 6.45 -6.49
CA VAL A 129 -2.03 6.64 -7.19
C VAL A 129 -2.20 7.06 -8.66
N PRO A 130 -3.06 6.42 -9.49
CA PRO A 130 -3.31 6.89 -10.85
C PRO A 130 -4.02 8.24 -10.91
N VAL A 131 -4.90 8.53 -9.95
CA VAL A 131 -5.64 9.81 -9.90
C VAL A 131 -4.72 10.96 -9.53
N GLN A 132 -3.90 10.81 -8.49
CA GLN A 132 -3.10 11.90 -7.93
C GLN A 132 -1.64 11.91 -8.42
N GLY A 133 -1.20 10.83 -9.08
CA GLY A 133 0.19 10.64 -9.49
C GLY A 133 1.08 10.02 -8.43
N GLY A 134 0.55 9.78 -7.24
CA GLY A 134 1.24 9.11 -6.13
C GLY A 134 0.42 9.11 -4.86
N ASP A 135 0.87 8.32 -3.88
CA ASP A 135 0.30 8.22 -2.53
C ASP A 135 1.40 7.95 -1.51
N PHE A 136 1.11 8.13 -0.23
CA PHE A 136 2.09 7.95 0.83
C PHE A 136 1.66 6.85 1.80
N PHE A 137 2.63 6.01 2.19
CA PHE A 137 2.52 5.16 3.38
C PHE A 137 3.05 5.92 4.60
N LEU A 138 2.40 5.73 5.73
CA LEU A 138 2.90 6.12 7.04
C LEU A 138 3.09 4.86 7.88
N ILE A 139 4.28 4.72 8.45
CA ILE A 139 4.63 3.64 9.37
C ILE A 139 4.78 4.22 10.76
N GLU A 140 4.11 3.64 11.72
CA GLU A 140 4.23 3.99 13.13
C GLU A 140 4.29 2.72 13.96
N TRP A 141 4.91 2.81 15.14
CA TRP A 141 4.77 1.79 16.17
C TRP A 141 3.66 2.19 17.13
N ASP A 142 2.63 1.38 17.26
CA ASP A 142 1.47 1.67 18.09
C ASP A 142 1.52 0.84 19.39
N ASN A 143 1.93 1.47 20.48
CA ASN A 143 2.01 0.85 21.80
C ASN A 143 0.63 0.48 22.38
N THR A 144 -0.47 0.95 21.79
CA THR A 144 -1.84 0.59 22.23
C THR A 144 -2.31 -0.72 21.63
N LYS A 145 -1.69 -1.14 20.54
CA LYS A 145 -1.88 -2.45 19.92
C LYS A 145 -1.01 -3.48 20.65
N GLY A 146 -1.33 -4.69 20.45
CA GLY A 146 -0.58 -5.81 21.00
C GLY A 146 -1.49 -6.97 21.33
N THR A 147 -0.88 -8.12 21.53
CA THR A 147 -1.57 -9.33 21.96
C THR A 147 -1.38 -9.52 23.47
N HIS A 148 -1.88 -10.62 24.00
CA HIS A 148 -1.59 -11.01 25.38
C HIS A 148 -0.08 -11.23 25.64
N CYS A 149 0.68 -11.49 24.57
CA CYS A 149 2.11 -11.84 24.63
C CYS A 149 3.04 -10.70 24.17
N THR A 150 2.53 -9.67 23.47
CA THR A 150 3.35 -8.59 22.89
C THR A 150 2.80 -7.22 23.26
N ILE A 151 3.70 -6.27 23.54
CA ILE A 151 3.35 -4.87 23.81
C ILE A 151 3.69 -4.04 22.58
N GLY A 152 2.67 -3.45 21.97
CA GLY A 152 2.81 -2.71 20.73
C GLY A 152 2.84 -3.58 19.49
N ASP A 153 2.58 -2.97 18.35
CA ASP A 153 2.59 -3.59 17.05
C ASP A 153 2.82 -2.54 15.95
N LEU A 154 3.23 -2.99 14.77
CA LEU A 154 3.33 -2.15 13.60
C LEU A 154 1.97 -1.58 13.20
N SER A 155 1.94 -0.34 12.81
CA SER A 155 0.76 0.34 12.26
C SER A 155 1.12 0.95 10.93
N ILE A 156 0.45 0.49 9.86
CA ILE A 156 0.65 1.00 8.52
C ILE A 156 -0.66 1.60 8.05
N SER A 157 -0.58 2.84 7.59
CA SER A 157 -1.70 3.58 7.03
C SER A 157 -1.29 4.30 5.75
N THR A 158 -2.26 4.71 4.96
CA THR A 158 -2.05 5.59 3.82
C THR A 158 -2.36 7.02 4.22
N ILE A 159 -1.60 7.97 3.70
CA ILE A 159 -1.89 9.39 3.82
C ILE A 159 -2.13 9.93 2.43
N HIS A 160 -3.35 10.38 2.17
CA HIS A 160 -3.70 10.99 0.91
C HIS A 160 -2.75 12.16 0.58
N PRO A 161 -2.24 12.29 -0.66
CA PRO A 161 -1.22 13.28 -1.01
C PRO A 161 -1.63 14.74 -0.77
N ARG A 162 -2.92 15.05 -0.72
CA ARG A 162 -3.42 16.38 -0.27
C ARG A 162 -3.05 16.70 1.16
N ASN A 163 -2.88 15.69 1.99
CA ASN A 163 -2.58 15.83 3.40
C ASN A 163 -1.08 15.81 3.71
N VAL A 164 -0.23 15.72 2.68
CA VAL A 164 1.22 15.78 2.80
C VAL A 164 1.73 17.05 2.13
N ILE A 165 2.35 17.94 2.91
CA ILE A 165 2.94 19.19 2.41
C ILE A 165 4.47 19.05 2.46
N PRO A 166 5.13 18.88 1.30
CA PRO A 166 6.56 18.66 1.23
C PRO A 166 7.35 19.96 1.38
N GLN A 167 8.65 19.83 1.67
CA GLN A 167 9.58 20.95 1.59
C GLN A 167 9.65 21.49 0.13
N PRO A 168 9.45 22.78 -0.09
CA PRO A 168 9.52 23.35 -1.43
C PRO A 168 10.91 23.20 -2.07
N GLY A 169 10.93 22.81 -3.35
CA GLY A 169 12.15 22.69 -4.15
C GLY A 169 12.92 21.39 -3.99
N VAL A 170 12.47 20.47 -3.13
CA VAL A 170 13.06 19.14 -2.96
C VAL A 170 12.10 18.07 -3.46
N VAL A 171 12.57 17.21 -4.37
CA VAL A 171 11.75 16.18 -5.04
C VAL A 171 11.96 14.77 -4.49
N ASP A 172 12.84 14.63 -3.52
CA ASP A 172 13.17 13.36 -2.88
C ASP A 172 12.87 13.46 -1.39
N VAL A 173 11.99 12.60 -0.90
CA VAL A 173 11.57 12.61 0.51
C VAL A 173 12.78 12.46 1.45
N ASP A 174 13.73 11.59 1.12
CA ASP A 174 14.89 11.33 1.96
C ASP A 174 15.87 12.53 2.06
N LYS A 175 15.82 13.44 1.08
CA LYS A 175 16.66 14.65 1.04
C LYS A 175 15.99 15.86 1.68
N MET A 176 14.70 15.77 2.04
CA MET A 176 13.99 16.87 2.68
C MET A 176 14.54 17.10 4.10
N ASP A 177 14.60 18.36 4.52
CA ASP A 177 14.89 18.73 5.90
C ASP A 177 13.65 18.64 6.79
N TYR A 178 12.46 18.76 6.18
CA TYR A 178 11.16 18.63 6.86
C TYR A 178 10.06 18.25 5.88
N ILE A 179 9.04 17.58 6.41
CA ILE A 179 7.80 17.22 5.70
C ILE A 179 6.63 17.37 6.68
N PHE A 180 5.51 17.91 6.21
CA PHE A 180 4.33 18.09 7.04
C PHE A 180 3.25 17.10 6.63
N THR A 181 2.53 16.58 7.63
CA THR A 181 1.29 15.83 7.44
C THR A 181 0.14 16.52 8.15
N ARG A 182 -1.05 16.44 7.56
CA ARG A 182 -2.29 16.95 8.15
C ARG A 182 -3.22 15.79 8.43
N THR A 183 -3.84 15.79 9.59
CA THR A 183 -4.80 14.76 9.98
C THR A 183 -6.00 15.42 10.63
N ALA A 184 -7.21 15.12 10.18
CA ALA A 184 -8.42 15.53 10.85
C ALA A 184 -8.68 14.62 12.06
N GLN A 185 -8.89 15.21 13.24
CA GLN A 185 -9.11 14.49 14.47
C GLN A 185 -10.25 15.14 15.26
N THR A 186 -10.95 14.35 16.08
CA THR A 186 -11.94 14.95 16.98
C THR A 186 -11.25 15.65 18.14
N LYS A 187 -11.84 16.74 18.60
CA LYS A 187 -11.34 17.50 19.76
C LYS A 187 -11.19 16.65 21.01
N GLU A 188 -12.12 15.72 21.21
CA GLU A 188 -12.08 14.77 22.34
C GLU A 188 -10.88 13.83 22.24
N TYR A 189 -10.59 13.33 21.05
CA TYR A 189 -9.43 12.49 20.80
C TYR A 189 -8.12 13.24 21.11
N VAL A 190 -7.99 14.48 20.61
CA VAL A 190 -6.81 15.33 20.89
C VAL A 190 -6.65 15.57 22.40
N LYS A 191 -7.76 15.85 23.12
CA LYS A 191 -7.74 16.02 24.57
C LYS A 191 -7.35 14.74 25.31
N LEU A 192 -7.87 13.60 24.88
CA LEU A 192 -7.60 12.29 25.49
C LEU A 192 -6.12 11.87 25.27
N ARG A 193 -5.62 12.06 24.06
CA ARG A 193 -4.26 11.63 23.68
C ARG A 193 -3.17 12.56 24.19
N PHE A 194 -3.37 13.87 24.09
CA PHE A 194 -2.34 14.88 24.40
C PHE A 194 -2.60 15.67 25.68
N GLY A 195 -3.76 15.47 26.32
CA GLY A 195 -4.12 16.19 27.56
C GLY A 195 -4.33 17.70 27.39
N LYS A 196 -4.43 18.20 26.14
CA LYS A 196 -4.53 19.62 25.81
C LYS A 196 -5.89 19.95 25.19
N ASP A 197 -6.52 21.03 25.65
CA ASP A 197 -7.74 21.56 25.07
C ASP A 197 -7.41 22.45 23.86
N VAL A 198 -8.06 22.18 22.72
CA VAL A 198 -7.90 22.93 21.48
C VAL A 198 -9.18 23.65 21.10
N SER A 199 -9.05 24.85 20.49
CA SER A 199 -10.18 25.55 19.93
C SER A 199 -10.49 25.02 18.52
N MET A 200 -11.76 25.05 18.12
CA MET A 200 -12.18 24.72 16.77
C MET A 200 -11.74 25.81 15.79
N GLU A 201 -11.31 25.40 14.60
CA GLU A 201 -11.15 26.28 13.45
C GLU A 201 -12.32 26.10 12.50
N ASP A 202 -12.66 27.19 11.78
CA ASP A 202 -13.80 27.19 10.86
C ASP A 202 -13.54 26.41 9.55
N GLU A 203 -12.30 25.97 9.27
CA GLU A 203 -11.90 25.36 8.01
C GLU A 203 -11.14 24.04 8.19
N THR A 204 -11.71 23.09 8.91
CA THR A 204 -11.14 21.73 8.96
C THR A 204 -11.59 20.95 7.73
N ASP A 205 -10.63 20.48 6.94
CA ASP A 205 -10.89 19.61 5.79
C ASP A 205 -11.14 18.17 6.31
N PRO A 206 -12.38 17.67 6.27
CA PRO A 206 -12.68 16.33 6.77
C PRO A 206 -12.09 15.27 5.83
N GLU A 207 -11.63 14.16 6.39
CA GLU A 207 -11.22 13.00 5.60
C GLU A 207 -12.42 12.32 4.93
N ILE A 208 -13.60 12.39 5.58
CA ILE A 208 -14.85 11.81 5.09
C ILE A 208 -15.61 12.84 4.26
N ARG A 209 -15.95 12.49 3.02
CA ARG A 209 -16.65 13.35 2.05
C ARG A 209 -18.12 12.99 1.82
N ASP A 210 -18.68 12.08 2.59
CA ASP A 210 -20.08 11.63 2.45
C ASP A 210 -21.12 12.65 2.96
N GLY A 211 -20.66 13.82 3.44
CA GLY A 211 -21.51 14.85 4.00
C GLY A 211 -21.82 14.70 5.50
N SER A 212 -21.32 13.63 6.13
CA SER A 212 -21.41 13.44 7.59
C SER A 212 -20.19 14.06 8.27
N VAL A 213 -20.15 15.38 8.36
CA VAL A 213 -19.05 16.09 9.04
C VAL A 213 -19.40 16.27 10.51
N SER A 214 -18.50 15.82 11.39
CA SER A 214 -18.60 16.15 12.82
C SER A 214 -18.26 17.63 13.04
N GLU A 215 -19.11 18.34 13.79
CA GLU A 215 -18.88 19.75 14.16
C GLU A 215 -17.64 19.93 15.07
N ASP A 216 -17.08 18.83 15.60
CA ASP A 216 -15.98 18.83 16.56
C ASP A 216 -14.60 18.45 15.95
N LEU A 217 -14.45 18.51 14.62
CA LEU A 217 -13.19 18.21 13.96
C LEU A 217 -12.18 19.35 14.08
N VAL A 218 -10.91 18.99 14.29
CA VAL A 218 -9.77 19.89 14.30
C VAL A 218 -8.64 19.30 13.47
N THR A 219 -7.88 20.15 12.78
CA THR A 219 -6.72 19.71 11.99
C THR A 219 -5.48 19.67 12.87
N VAL A 220 -4.93 18.48 13.04
CA VAL A 220 -3.63 18.26 13.66
C VAL A 220 -2.56 18.27 12.58
N ILE A 221 -1.57 19.14 12.71
CA ILE A 221 -0.44 19.23 11.77
C ILE A 221 0.78 18.65 12.48
N THR A 222 1.46 17.73 11.80
CA THR A 222 2.69 17.09 12.27
C THR A 222 3.82 17.45 11.32
N ALA A 223 4.90 18.04 11.84
CA ALA A 223 6.16 18.23 11.14
C ALA A 223 7.12 17.11 11.54
N TYR A 224 7.56 16.33 10.56
CA TYR A 224 8.74 15.49 10.71
C TYR A 224 9.94 16.24 10.16
N TYR A 225 11.05 16.29 10.89
CA TYR A 225 12.22 17.05 10.48
C TYR A 225 13.53 16.34 10.87
N LYS A 226 14.57 16.58 10.09
CA LYS A 226 15.91 16.10 10.44
C LYS A 226 16.47 16.91 11.60
N ASN A 227 16.90 16.23 12.64
CA ASN A 227 17.60 16.85 13.76
C ASN A 227 19.09 17.01 13.47
N LYS A 228 19.85 17.58 14.40
CA LYS A 228 21.28 17.84 14.23
C LYS A 228 22.13 16.58 14.21
N ASP A 229 21.63 15.51 14.81
CA ASP A 229 22.34 14.24 14.97
C ASP A 229 21.98 13.24 13.86
N GLY A 230 21.24 13.69 12.81
CA GLY A 230 20.82 12.87 11.68
C GLY A 230 19.58 12.02 11.95
N GLY A 231 19.01 12.05 13.16
CA GLY A 231 17.74 11.44 13.50
C GLY A 231 16.53 12.26 13.01
N ILE A 232 15.34 11.77 13.27
CA ILE A 232 14.09 12.43 12.90
C ILE A 232 13.40 12.97 14.15
N GLY A 233 13.18 14.30 14.17
CA GLY A 233 12.36 14.97 15.15
C GLY A 233 10.90 15.07 14.71
N LEU A 234 10.01 15.25 15.68
CA LEU A 234 8.58 15.41 15.47
C LEU A 234 8.09 16.66 16.22
N TYR A 235 7.40 17.54 15.50
CA TYR A 235 6.71 18.67 16.10
C TYR A 235 5.25 18.67 15.69
N ARG A 236 4.34 18.55 16.63
CA ARG A 236 2.90 18.41 16.39
C ARG A 236 2.12 19.54 17.05
N TRP A 237 1.22 20.16 16.30
CA TRP A 237 0.39 21.23 16.82
C TRP A 237 -1.02 21.21 16.24
N CYS A 238 -1.92 21.87 16.92
CA CYS A 238 -3.27 22.15 16.47
C CYS A 238 -3.61 23.59 16.81
N ASN A 239 -3.95 24.38 15.80
CA ASN A 239 -4.19 25.80 15.95
C ASN A 239 -3.01 26.52 16.62
N ASP A 240 -3.23 27.16 17.76
CA ASP A 240 -2.20 27.84 18.56
C ASP A 240 -1.63 27.01 19.71
N VAL A 241 -1.92 25.71 19.71
CA VAL A 241 -1.51 24.81 20.79
C VAL A 241 -0.49 23.80 20.27
N THR A 242 0.71 23.81 20.82
CA THR A 242 1.68 22.73 20.61
C THR A 242 1.17 21.49 21.33
N LEU A 243 1.02 20.39 20.62
CA LEU A 243 0.57 19.12 21.17
C LEU A 243 1.76 18.29 21.67
N GLU A 244 2.76 18.16 20.83
CA GLU A 244 3.94 17.33 21.09
C GLU A 244 5.17 17.93 20.43
N ASP A 245 6.31 17.83 21.10
CA ASP A 245 7.62 18.26 20.62
C ASP A 245 8.64 17.22 21.07
N MET A 246 9.21 16.50 20.10
CA MET A 246 10.22 15.46 20.33
C MET A 246 11.38 15.71 19.40
N GLU A 247 12.53 16.05 19.95
CA GLU A 247 13.75 16.31 19.18
C GLU A 247 14.25 15.05 18.48
N ASP A 248 14.04 13.88 19.08
CA ASP A 248 14.33 12.57 18.50
C ASP A 248 13.09 11.66 18.66
N TYR A 249 12.24 11.65 17.64
CA TYR A 249 10.99 10.87 17.62
C TYR A 249 11.23 9.37 17.55
N GLN A 250 12.32 8.97 16.91
CA GLN A 250 12.63 7.56 16.68
C GLN A 250 13.46 6.96 17.83
N SER A 251 13.87 7.78 18.80
CA SER A 251 14.48 7.29 20.03
C SER A 251 13.42 6.71 20.97
N ARG A 252 13.84 5.78 21.78
CA ARG A 252 12.96 5.14 22.74
C ARG A 252 12.64 6.10 23.88
N GLN A 253 11.36 6.35 24.13
CA GLN A 253 10.88 7.22 25.19
C GLN A 253 10.37 6.37 26.35
N ILE A 254 10.88 6.61 27.55
CA ILE A 254 10.38 6.04 28.79
C ILE A 254 9.76 7.14 29.66
N GLU A 255 8.77 6.78 30.46
CA GLU A 255 8.21 7.69 31.45
C GLU A 255 8.83 7.34 32.82
N VAL A 256 9.51 8.31 33.39
CA VAL A 256 10.20 8.17 34.68
C VAL A 256 9.51 9.02 35.75
N CYS A 257 9.31 8.47 36.93
CA CYS A 257 8.69 9.19 38.03
C CYS A 257 9.57 10.38 38.47
N GLU A 258 9.03 11.61 38.47
CA GLU A 258 9.76 12.82 38.87
C GLU A 258 10.31 12.76 40.30
N LYS A 259 9.73 11.94 41.18
CA LYS A 259 10.09 11.89 42.59
C LYS A 259 11.14 10.84 42.92
N CYS A 260 11.07 9.66 42.35
CA CYS A 260 11.92 8.53 42.69
C CYS A 260 12.72 7.94 41.53
N GLY A 261 12.57 8.44 40.30
CA GLY A 261 13.30 7.95 39.12
C GLY A 261 12.87 6.57 38.63
N ARG A 262 11.79 5.97 39.17
CA ARG A 262 11.31 4.67 38.70
C ARG A 262 10.67 4.80 37.35
N THR A 263 11.01 3.91 36.42
CA THR A 263 10.38 3.78 35.12
C THR A 263 8.94 3.29 35.25
N ARG A 264 8.02 3.91 34.52
CA ARG A 264 6.61 3.55 34.50
C ARG A 264 6.41 2.23 33.78
N MET A 265 5.75 1.28 34.43
CA MET A 265 5.37 0.02 33.81
C MET A 265 3.91 0.06 33.37
N GLY A 266 3.69 -0.04 32.05
CA GLY A 266 2.33 -0.08 31.49
C GLY A 266 1.53 1.21 31.74
N ARG A 267 0.26 1.07 32.17
CA ARG A 267 -0.69 2.19 32.37
C ARG A 267 -0.81 2.62 33.84
N GLU A 268 0.25 2.53 34.63
CA GLU A 268 0.22 2.95 36.02
C GLU A 268 -0.11 4.45 36.14
N GLU A 269 -1.20 4.81 36.83
CA GLU A 269 -1.56 6.21 37.06
C GLU A 269 -0.75 6.84 38.20
N GLN A 270 -0.28 6.01 39.12
CA GLN A 270 0.45 6.45 40.30
C GLN A 270 1.64 5.55 40.58
N CYS A 271 2.81 6.16 40.77
CA CYS A 271 4.01 5.46 41.17
C CYS A 271 3.92 4.90 42.61
N GLU A 272 4.60 3.83 42.91
CA GLU A 272 4.68 3.25 44.27
C GLU A 272 5.12 4.26 45.33
N CYS A 273 5.92 5.29 44.94
CA CYS A 273 6.28 6.39 45.83
C CYS A 273 5.14 7.41 46.10
N GLY A 274 3.94 7.17 45.56
CA GLY A 274 2.80 8.05 45.71
C GLY A 274 2.73 9.26 44.75
N SER A 275 3.73 9.43 43.89
CA SER A 275 3.74 10.51 42.88
C SER A 275 2.84 10.15 41.70
N LYS A 276 2.08 11.13 41.19
CA LYS A 276 1.32 11.02 39.92
C LYS A 276 2.00 11.75 38.76
N LYS A 277 3.21 12.31 39.01
CA LYS A 277 3.94 13.04 37.98
C LYS A 277 5.00 12.17 37.36
N TRP A 278 4.92 12.08 36.02
CA TRP A 278 5.84 11.33 35.20
C TRP A 278 6.54 12.28 34.24
N LYS A 279 7.82 12.10 34.01
CA LYS A 279 8.64 12.84 33.06
C LYS A 279 9.03 11.88 31.93
N LYS A 280 8.94 12.32 30.70
CA LYS A 280 9.46 11.57 29.55
C LYS A 280 10.98 11.76 29.51
N GLU A 281 11.70 10.66 29.44
CA GLU A 281 13.16 10.64 29.27
C GLU A 281 13.49 9.68 28.10
N THR A 282 14.61 9.94 27.45
CA THR A 282 15.10 9.05 26.39
C THR A 282 15.89 7.93 27.04
N ASP A 283 15.48 6.68 26.77
CA ASP A 283 16.24 5.49 27.15
C ASP A 283 17.24 5.18 26.05
N ALA A 284 18.52 5.29 26.35
CA ALA A 284 19.57 5.14 25.34
C ALA A 284 20.08 3.72 25.20
N THR A 285 20.08 2.94 26.30
CA THR A 285 20.70 1.61 26.34
C THR A 285 19.81 0.58 27.02
N GLU A 286 19.90 -0.64 26.58
CA GLU A 286 19.31 -1.80 27.24
C GLU A 286 20.37 -2.80 27.68
N LYS A 287 20.08 -3.56 28.72
CA LYS A 287 20.94 -4.63 29.21
C LYS A 287 20.60 -5.94 28.53
N ILE A 288 21.53 -6.47 27.77
CA ILE A 288 21.37 -7.73 27.04
C ILE A 288 22.43 -8.73 27.50
N MET A 289 21.99 -9.98 27.71
CA MET A 289 22.88 -11.09 27.98
C MET A 289 23.48 -11.58 26.67
N MET A 290 24.78 -11.38 26.49
CA MET A 290 25.50 -11.81 25.30
C MET A 290 26.43 -12.98 25.61
N ALA A 291 26.59 -13.85 24.62
CA ALA A 291 27.52 -14.96 24.72
C ALA A 291 28.96 -14.44 24.52
N LYS A 292 29.82 -14.70 25.51
CA LYS A 292 31.24 -14.42 25.42
C LYS A 292 32.01 -15.73 25.30
N MET A 293 32.72 -15.90 24.23
CA MET A 293 33.65 -17.03 24.10
C MET A 293 34.95 -16.68 24.84
N THR A 294 35.24 -17.41 25.91
CA THR A 294 36.50 -17.30 26.64
C THR A 294 37.29 -18.59 26.45
N VAL A 295 38.54 -18.45 26.06
CA VAL A 295 39.45 -19.60 26.00
C VAL A 295 39.95 -19.84 27.42
N ALA A 296 39.49 -20.92 28.04
CA ALA A 296 39.98 -21.34 29.34
C ALA A 296 41.00 -22.47 29.16
N PHE A 297 42.14 -22.33 29.78
CA PHE A 297 43.16 -23.37 29.79
C PHE A 297 42.78 -24.43 30.82
N ASN A 298 42.56 -25.65 30.35
CA ASN A 298 42.26 -26.75 31.25
C ASN A 298 43.59 -27.28 31.88
N PRO A 299 43.83 -27.05 33.19
CA PRO A 299 45.10 -27.42 33.80
C PRO A 299 45.30 -28.95 33.95
N LEU A 300 44.26 -29.78 33.70
CA LEU A 300 44.34 -31.22 33.79
C LEU A 300 44.65 -31.88 32.45
N THR A 301 44.19 -31.34 31.32
CA THR A 301 44.40 -31.89 29.98
C THR A 301 45.47 -31.15 29.20
N GLY A 302 45.83 -29.93 29.59
CA GLY A 302 46.78 -29.06 28.85
C GLY A 302 46.21 -28.50 27.55
N GLU A 303 44.91 -28.63 27.32
CA GLU A 303 44.24 -28.15 26.11
C GLU A 303 43.47 -26.88 26.39
N GLU A 304 43.35 -26.01 25.38
CA GLU A 304 42.50 -24.82 25.40
C GLU A 304 41.05 -25.23 25.15
N GLU A 305 40.21 -25.06 26.13
CA GLU A 305 38.75 -25.27 26.00
C GLU A 305 38.07 -23.92 25.81
N VAL A 306 37.27 -23.79 24.73
CA VAL A 306 36.40 -22.61 24.52
C VAL A 306 35.19 -22.75 25.42
N GLN A 307 35.12 -21.94 26.46
CA GLN A 307 33.94 -21.84 27.34
C GLN A 307 33.08 -20.68 26.93
N GLN A 308 31.79 -20.94 26.72
CA GLN A 308 30.78 -19.95 26.44
C GLN A 308 30.20 -19.44 27.77
N THR A 309 30.58 -18.21 28.13
CA THR A 309 30.04 -17.51 29.29
C THR A 309 29.05 -16.45 28.84
N GLN A 310 28.01 -16.18 29.64
CA GLN A 310 27.08 -15.09 29.39
C GLN A 310 27.52 -13.87 30.18
N GLU A 311 27.64 -12.72 29.52
CA GLU A 311 27.97 -11.44 30.12
C GLU A 311 26.84 -10.45 29.82
N GLU A 312 26.41 -9.70 30.85
CA GLU A 312 25.44 -8.62 30.68
C GLU A 312 26.19 -7.38 30.16
N ARG A 313 25.74 -6.86 28.99
CA ARG A 313 26.28 -5.66 28.37
C ARG A 313 25.19 -4.62 28.16
N ASP A 314 25.56 -3.36 28.30
CA ASP A 314 24.73 -2.24 27.92
C ASP A 314 24.87 -2.02 26.41
N VAL A 315 23.77 -2.15 25.68
CA VAL A 315 23.70 -2.01 24.22
C VAL A 315 22.82 -0.82 23.90
N GLU A 316 23.26 0.03 22.99
CA GLU A 316 22.41 1.11 22.49
C GLU A 316 21.20 0.58 21.74
N TYR A 317 20.02 1.19 21.97
CA TYR A 317 18.83 0.83 21.21
C TYR A 317 19.00 1.17 19.73
N TYR A 318 18.50 0.28 18.87
CA TYR A 318 18.46 0.55 17.43
C TYR A 318 17.59 1.78 17.13
N LYS A 319 18.09 2.68 16.29
CA LYS A 319 17.36 3.87 15.83
C LYS A 319 17.10 3.76 14.34
N PRO A 320 15.82 3.68 13.91
CA PRO A 320 15.49 3.69 12.49
C PRO A 320 16.00 4.98 11.82
N THR A 321 16.56 4.87 10.65
CA THR A 321 17.01 6.01 9.85
C THR A 321 15.96 6.35 8.79
N GLY A 322 15.71 7.63 8.54
CA GLY A 322 14.78 8.10 7.52
C GLY A 322 13.38 8.44 8.04
N TYR A 323 12.60 9.07 7.19
CA TYR A 323 11.23 9.45 7.52
C TYR A 323 10.30 8.23 7.57
N PRO A 324 9.32 8.19 8.50
CA PRO A 324 8.31 7.13 8.54
C PRO A 324 7.27 7.27 7.42
N ILE A 325 7.58 8.02 6.38
CA ILE A 325 6.70 8.36 5.25
C ILE A 325 7.35 7.87 3.97
N ILE A 326 6.68 6.97 3.26
CA ILE A 326 7.18 6.38 2.02
C ILE A 326 6.27 6.77 0.87
N LEU A 327 6.85 7.32 -0.19
CA LEU A 327 6.14 7.74 -1.38
C LEU A 327 6.05 6.58 -2.40
N ARG A 328 4.82 6.24 -2.79
CA ARG A 328 4.51 5.42 -3.96
C ARG A 328 4.14 6.33 -5.13
N LYS A 329 4.96 6.35 -6.19
CA LYS A 329 4.70 7.10 -7.42
C LYS A 329 3.89 6.27 -8.43
N ASN A 330 3.10 6.92 -9.29
CA ASN A 330 2.48 6.27 -10.43
C ASN A 330 3.51 6.00 -11.53
N ILE A 331 3.91 7.04 -12.24
CA ILE A 331 5.00 7.02 -13.23
C ILE A 331 5.93 8.17 -12.90
N SER A 332 7.22 7.91 -12.81
CA SER A 332 8.20 8.94 -12.47
C SER A 332 8.16 10.11 -13.46
N LYS A 333 8.19 11.33 -12.93
CA LYS A 333 8.27 12.57 -13.68
C LYS A 333 9.47 13.37 -13.20
N ASP A 334 10.31 13.80 -14.14
CA ASP A 334 11.52 14.57 -13.81
C ASP A 334 11.17 15.87 -13.08
N ARG A 335 11.89 16.16 -12.00
CA ARG A 335 11.73 17.36 -11.15
C ARG A 335 10.37 17.52 -10.45
N TYR A 336 9.60 16.45 -10.32
CA TYR A 336 8.35 16.42 -9.55
C TYR A 336 8.44 15.41 -8.42
N LEU A 337 7.88 15.77 -7.27
CA LEU A 337 7.78 14.86 -6.14
C LEU A 337 6.85 13.69 -6.48
N LEU A 338 5.63 13.98 -6.89
CA LEU A 338 4.67 13.00 -7.37
C LEU A 338 4.95 12.65 -8.83
N GLY A 339 4.48 11.49 -9.24
CA GLY A 339 4.52 11.04 -10.62
C GLY A 339 3.48 11.72 -11.51
N THR A 340 3.31 11.20 -12.71
CA THR A 340 2.28 11.65 -13.66
C THR A 340 0.92 11.10 -13.25
N SER A 341 -0.11 11.96 -13.17
CA SER A 341 -1.51 11.54 -13.00
C SER A 341 -2.07 11.04 -14.33
N ASP A 342 -2.77 9.90 -14.31
CA ASP A 342 -3.48 9.37 -15.47
C ASP A 342 -4.65 10.28 -15.85
N VAL A 343 -5.30 10.91 -14.85
CA VAL A 343 -6.37 11.89 -15.08
C VAL A 343 -5.85 13.06 -15.90
N ASN A 344 -4.69 13.62 -15.53
CA ASN A 344 -4.07 14.72 -16.27
C ASN A 344 -3.71 14.32 -17.70
N ALA A 345 -3.32 13.07 -17.92
CA ALA A 345 -2.94 12.57 -19.25
C ALA A 345 -4.11 12.47 -20.23
N ILE A 346 -5.35 12.25 -19.73
CA ILE A 346 -6.55 12.04 -20.58
C ILE A 346 -7.67 13.05 -20.31
N ARG A 347 -7.39 14.12 -19.58
CA ARG A 347 -8.37 15.16 -19.23
C ARG A 347 -9.01 15.81 -20.47
N ASP A 348 -8.21 16.10 -21.49
CA ASP A 348 -8.69 16.74 -22.73
C ASP A 348 -9.66 15.84 -23.51
N GLN A 349 -9.38 14.53 -23.53
CA GLN A 349 -10.27 13.53 -24.14
C GLN A 349 -11.60 13.45 -23.37
N GLN A 350 -11.54 13.43 -22.03
CA GLN A 350 -12.75 13.45 -21.20
C GLN A 350 -13.58 14.70 -21.41
N GLU A 351 -12.96 15.88 -21.50
CA GLU A 351 -13.67 17.14 -21.80
C GLU A 351 -14.33 17.11 -23.19
N THR A 352 -13.68 16.53 -24.19
CA THR A 352 -14.25 16.37 -25.53
C THR A 352 -15.43 15.41 -25.51
N VAL A 353 -15.30 14.26 -24.85
CA VAL A 353 -16.39 13.27 -24.68
C VAL A 353 -17.60 13.92 -23.98
N LYS A 354 -17.38 14.71 -22.93
CA LYS A 354 -18.43 15.45 -22.22
C LYS A 354 -19.15 16.45 -23.13
N LYS A 355 -18.39 17.26 -23.89
CA LYS A 355 -18.97 18.25 -24.81
C LYS A 355 -19.77 17.60 -25.93
N LEU A 356 -19.25 16.54 -26.55
CA LEU A 356 -19.92 15.80 -27.61
C LEU A 356 -21.15 15.04 -27.10
N GLY A 357 -21.05 14.37 -25.95
CA GLY A 357 -22.18 13.69 -25.33
C GLY A 357 -23.34 14.65 -25.04
N SER A 358 -23.04 15.82 -24.48
CA SER A 358 -24.04 16.87 -24.25
C SER A 358 -24.66 17.39 -25.55
N LYS A 359 -23.83 17.58 -26.60
CA LYS A 359 -24.31 18.01 -27.93
C LYS A 359 -25.19 16.95 -28.60
N ILE A 360 -24.84 15.69 -28.50
CA ILE A 360 -25.66 14.57 -29.01
C ILE A 360 -27.02 14.56 -28.32
N ASN A 361 -27.06 14.64 -26.99
CA ASN A 361 -28.30 14.69 -26.24
C ASN A 361 -29.15 15.93 -26.61
N GLU A 362 -28.53 17.08 -26.77
CA GLU A 362 -29.25 18.31 -27.21
C GLU A 362 -29.84 18.11 -28.62
N LYS A 363 -29.09 17.53 -29.56
CA LYS A 363 -29.60 17.23 -30.92
C LYS A 363 -30.78 16.25 -30.87
N LEU A 364 -30.68 15.19 -30.05
CA LEU A 364 -31.74 14.22 -29.90
C LEU A 364 -33.00 14.81 -29.27
N LEU A 365 -32.86 15.67 -28.24
CA LEU A 365 -33.99 16.38 -27.61
C LEU A 365 -34.66 17.39 -28.58
N LYS A 366 -33.88 18.03 -29.45
CA LYS A 366 -34.37 18.93 -30.49
C LYS A 366 -34.83 18.22 -31.76
N GLY A 367 -34.51 16.92 -31.89
CA GLY A 367 -35.01 16.09 -32.98
C GLY A 367 -36.47 15.73 -32.76
N GLY A 368 -37.11 15.29 -33.82
CA GLY A 368 -38.51 14.89 -33.81
C GLY A 368 -39.38 15.64 -34.77
N SER A 369 -40.67 15.46 -34.67
CA SER A 369 -41.65 16.10 -35.56
C SER A 369 -42.24 17.35 -34.90
N TYR A 370 -42.11 18.47 -35.55
CA TYR A 370 -42.68 19.75 -35.11
C TYR A 370 -43.91 20.03 -35.93
N ALA A 371 -45.04 20.23 -35.28
CA ALA A 371 -46.26 20.72 -35.95
C ALA A 371 -46.16 22.27 -36.12
N VAL A 372 -46.23 22.73 -37.34
CA VAL A 372 -46.29 24.16 -37.62
C VAL A 372 -47.77 24.53 -37.68
N LEU A 373 -48.20 25.37 -36.75
CA LEU A 373 -49.58 25.82 -36.62
C LEU A 373 -49.66 27.33 -36.79
N PRO A 374 -50.65 27.86 -37.53
CA PRO A 374 -50.89 29.28 -37.60
C PRO A 374 -51.27 29.85 -36.23
N GLU A 375 -50.78 31.05 -35.93
CA GLU A 375 -51.09 31.77 -34.72
C GLU A 375 -52.59 32.02 -34.58
N GLY A 376 -53.22 31.63 -33.44
CA GLY A 376 -54.67 31.85 -33.19
C GLY A 376 -55.58 30.63 -33.43
N LEU A 377 -55.06 29.46 -33.83
CA LEU A 377 -55.86 28.24 -34.05
C LEU A 377 -56.40 27.59 -32.78
N GLY A 378 -55.97 27.99 -31.61
CA GLY A 378 -56.45 27.52 -30.32
C GLY A 378 -56.36 25.99 -30.15
N ILE A 379 -55.31 25.36 -30.71
CA ILE A 379 -55.08 23.93 -30.55
C ILE A 379 -54.17 23.71 -29.34
N GLU A 380 -54.67 23.04 -28.32
CA GLU A 380 -53.86 22.56 -27.19
C GLU A 380 -53.20 21.24 -27.58
N LEU A 381 -51.86 21.23 -27.58
CA LEU A 381 -51.07 20.01 -27.73
C LEU A 381 -51.04 19.28 -26.38
N THR A 382 -51.62 18.10 -26.31
CA THR A 382 -51.56 17.22 -25.14
C THR A 382 -50.33 16.31 -25.24
N ASP A 383 -49.75 15.96 -24.09
CA ASP A 383 -48.59 15.06 -24.00
C ASP A 383 -48.92 13.57 -24.18
N ASP A 384 -50.15 13.26 -24.59
CA ASP A 384 -50.58 11.88 -24.85
C ASP A 384 -49.89 11.28 -26.08
N GLU A 385 -49.60 9.97 -26.03
CA GLU A 385 -48.95 9.21 -27.09
C GLU A 385 -49.66 9.30 -28.47
N LEU A 386 -50.99 9.50 -28.47
CA LEU A 386 -51.79 9.77 -29.63
C LEU A 386 -52.23 11.23 -29.70
N LYS A 387 -51.43 12.04 -30.36
CA LYS A 387 -51.72 13.47 -30.57
C LYS A 387 -52.77 13.66 -31.64
N ILE A 388 -54.04 13.78 -31.26
CA ILE A 388 -55.15 14.03 -32.18
C ILE A 388 -55.35 15.52 -32.34
N ILE A 389 -55.01 16.06 -33.51
CA ILE A 389 -55.26 17.44 -33.91
C ILE A 389 -56.69 17.53 -34.43
N ARG A 390 -57.60 18.21 -33.75
CA ARG A 390 -58.98 18.46 -34.18
C ARG A 390 -59.04 19.81 -34.87
N VAL A 391 -59.34 19.81 -36.18
CA VAL A 391 -59.44 21.02 -37.00
C VAL A 391 -60.91 21.31 -37.21
N LYS A 392 -61.35 22.57 -36.92
CA LYS A 392 -62.76 22.99 -37.04
C LYS A 392 -63.18 23.27 -38.47
N ASP A 393 -62.27 23.62 -39.34
CA ASP A 393 -62.51 23.98 -40.73
C ASP A 393 -61.57 23.20 -41.66
N PRO A 394 -62.09 22.52 -42.70
CA PRO A 394 -61.27 21.79 -43.67
C PRO A 394 -60.25 22.66 -44.38
N ALA A 395 -60.49 23.97 -44.54
CA ALA A 395 -59.50 24.92 -45.14
C ALA A 395 -58.29 25.11 -44.26
N GLN A 396 -58.39 25.00 -42.98
CA GLN A 396 -57.28 25.11 -42.03
C GLN A 396 -56.35 23.93 -42.05
N ARG A 397 -56.77 22.75 -42.56
CA ARG A 397 -55.94 21.57 -42.72
C ARG A 397 -54.74 21.83 -43.66
N ALA A 398 -54.94 22.68 -44.69
CA ALA A 398 -53.90 23.02 -45.64
C ALA A 398 -52.80 23.95 -45.03
N LEU A 399 -53.06 24.52 -43.84
CA LEU A 399 -52.14 25.39 -43.13
C LEU A 399 -51.32 24.67 -42.06
N ILE A 400 -51.62 23.41 -41.83
CA ILE A 400 -50.89 22.56 -40.85
C ILE A 400 -49.81 21.78 -41.57
N ASP A 401 -48.58 22.03 -41.22
CA ASP A 401 -47.43 21.29 -41.72
C ASP A 401 -46.68 20.59 -40.59
N VAL A 402 -46.03 19.52 -40.91
CA VAL A 402 -45.22 18.73 -39.98
C VAL A 402 -43.79 18.71 -40.49
N ILE A 403 -42.92 19.42 -39.82
CA ILE A 403 -41.49 19.43 -40.11
C ILE A 403 -40.83 18.34 -39.23
N THR A 404 -40.30 17.31 -39.87
CA THR A 404 -39.52 16.27 -39.17
C THR A 404 -38.04 16.65 -39.22
N VAL A 405 -37.47 16.97 -38.08
CA VAL A 405 -36.04 17.24 -37.93
C VAL A 405 -35.34 15.96 -37.51
N GLN A 406 -34.61 15.35 -38.43
CA GLN A 406 -33.75 14.22 -38.11
C GLN A 406 -32.45 14.70 -37.48
N ALA A 407 -32.17 14.23 -36.26
CA ALA A 407 -30.90 14.53 -35.58
C ALA A 407 -29.80 13.62 -36.17
N ASP A 408 -28.95 14.16 -37.04
CA ASP A 408 -27.73 13.46 -37.45
C ASP A 408 -26.65 13.59 -36.37
N CYS A 409 -26.36 12.48 -35.71
CA CYS A 409 -25.36 12.38 -34.66
C CYS A 409 -24.18 11.47 -35.09
N THR A 410 -24.11 11.06 -36.33
CA THR A 410 -23.14 10.04 -36.83
C THR A 410 -21.70 10.53 -36.64
N GLN A 411 -21.40 11.73 -37.12
CA GLN A 411 -20.06 12.31 -36.97
C GLN A 411 -19.69 12.58 -35.51
N ASP A 412 -20.63 13.10 -34.71
CA ASP A 412 -20.37 13.38 -33.28
C ASP A 412 -20.04 12.08 -32.52
N ARG A 413 -20.72 10.96 -32.85
CA ARG A 413 -20.43 9.64 -32.27
C ARG A 413 -19.07 9.11 -32.70
N MET A 414 -18.69 9.26 -33.97
CA MET A 414 -17.36 8.84 -34.45
C MET A 414 -16.24 9.57 -33.69
N VAL A 415 -16.32 10.89 -33.58
CA VAL A 415 -15.30 11.68 -32.87
C VAL A 415 -15.28 11.34 -31.38
N LEU A 416 -16.44 11.04 -30.77
CA LEU A 416 -16.50 10.62 -29.37
C LEU A 416 -15.77 9.28 -29.19
N GLU A 417 -16.02 8.30 -30.07
CA GLU A 417 -15.36 7.00 -30.00
C GLU A 417 -13.85 7.12 -30.28
N GLU A 418 -13.42 7.94 -31.25
CA GLU A 418 -12.01 8.21 -31.49
C GLU A 418 -11.31 8.78 -30.26
N ASN A 419 -11.91 9.75 -29.55
CA ASN A 419 -11.35 10.29 -28.32
C ASN A 419 -11.26 9.24 -27.21
N TYR A 420 -12.22 8.34 -27.12
CA TYR A 420 -12.14 7.22 -26.19
C TYR A 420 -10.97 6.27 -26.54
N GLN A 421 -10.79 5.96 -27.83
CA GLN A 421 -9.67 5.12 -28.28
C GLN A 421 -8.31 5.81 -28.05
N TRP A 422 -8.23 7.12 -28.24
CA TRP A 422 -7.02 7.89 -27.92
C TRP A 422 -6.71 7.89 -26.43
N ALA A 423 -7.71 8.05 -25.56
CA ALA A 423 -7.54 7.94 -24.12
C ALA A 423 -7.00 6.57 -23.71
N LYS A 424 -7.58 5.48 -24.27
CA LYS A 424 -7.07 4.11 -24.06
C LYS A 424 -5.63 3.94 -24.53
N SER A 425 -5.30 4.42 -25.73
CA SER A 425 -3.95 4.35 -26.28
C SER A 425 -2.95 5.14 -25.43
N THR A 426 -3.35 6.31 -24.90
CA THR A 426 -2.51 7.13 -24.02
C THR A 426 -2.15 6.39 -22.75
N LEU A 427 -3.11 5.70 -22.12
CA LEU A 427 -2.86 4.91 -20.92
C LEU A 427 -2.29 3.51 -21.20
N GLY A 428 -2.21 3.10 -22.47
CA GLY A 428 -1.69 1.80 -22.86
C GLY A 428 -2.67 0.64 -22.62
N ILE A 429 -3.97 0.92 -22.56
CA ILE A 429 -5.02 -0.07 -22.30
C ILE A 429 -5.53 -0.61 -23.64
N THR A 430 -5.54 -1.93 -23.81
CA THR A 430 -6.13 -2.61 -24.98
C THR A 430 -7.51 -3.17 -24.66
N ASP A 431 -8.32 -3.48 -25.70
CA ASP A 431 -9.62 -4.11 -25.50
C ASP A 431 -9.49 -5.50 -24.87
N SER A 432 -8.45 -6.25 -25.26
CA SER A 432 -8.11 -7.54 -24.64
C SER A 432 -7.80 -7.42 -23.15
N PHE A 433 -7.15 -6.34 -22.73
CA PHE A 433 -6.86 -6.06 -21.31
C PHE A 433 -8.14 -5.77 -20.51
N GLN A 434 -9.13 -5.14 -21.13
CA GLN A 434 -10.44 -4.89 -20.52
C GLN A 434 -11.38 -6.11 -20.55
N GLY A 435 -10.94 -7.27 -21.06
CA GLY A 435 -11.78 -8.44 -21.24
C GLY A 435 -12.82 -8.29 -22.37
N LYS A 436 -12.72 -7.23 -23.18
CA LYS A 436 -13.60 -7.00 -24.33
C LYS A 436 -13.12 -7.82 -25.54
N TYR A 437 -14.04 -8.07 -26.47
CA TYR A 437 -13.70 -8.72 -27.74
C TYR A 437 -12.79 -7.81 -28.56
N ASP A 438 -11.57 -8.27 -28.80
CA ASP A 438 -10.59 -7.56 -29.63
C ASP A 438 -10.61 -8.16 -31.04
N SER A 439 -11.14 -7.40 -32.00
CA SER A 439 -11.23 -7.81 -33.40
C SER A 439 -9.87 -7.89 -34.09
N SER A 440 -8.84 -7.26 -33.54
CA SER A 440 -7.45 -7.32 -34.04
C SER A 440 -6.73 -8.59 -33.62
N ALA A 441 -7.20 -9.27 -32.57
CA ALA A 441 -6.62 -10.48 -31.99
C ALA A 441 -7.54 -11.69 -32.19
N LEU A 442 -7.52 -12.26 -33.39
CA LEU A 442 -8.41 -13.39 -33.82
C LEU A 442 -8.02 -14.74 -33.20
N SER A 443 -6.81 -14.90 -32.66
CA SER A 443 -6.36 -16.14 -32.02
C SER A 443 -6.05 -15.95 -30.55
N GLY A 444 -6.11 -17.02 -29.75
CA GLY A 444 -5.70 -16.97 -28.33
C GLY A 444 -4.27 -16.48 -28.14
N THR A 445 -3.36 -16.87 -29.03
CA THR A 445 -1.97 -16.44 -29.04
C THR A 445 -1.84 -14.94 -29.35
N ALA A 446 -2.60 -14.42 -30.31
CA ALA A 446 -2.60 -13.00 -30.65
C ALA A 446 -3.18 -12.15 -29.51
N LYS A 447 -4.21 -12.64 -28.80
CA LYS A 447 -4.73 -11.99 -27.59
C LYS A 447 -3.68 -11.93 -26.49
N GLN A 448 -2.96 -13.01 -26.28
CA GLN A 448 -1.89 -13.09 -25.28
C GLN A 448 -0.73 -12.14 -25.60
N TYR A 449 -0.37 -12.02 -26.90
CA TYR A 449 0.60 -11.03 -27.37
C TYR A 449 0.13 -9.59 -27.14
N SER A 450 -1.13 -9.29 -27.41
CA SER A 450 -1.73 -7.96 -27.19
C SER A 450 -1.77 -7.61 -25.70
N ILE A 451 -2.12 -8.56 -24.84
CA ILE A 451 -2.09 -8.38 -23.37
C ILE A 451 -0.65 -8.15 -22.88
N ASN A 452 0.31 -8.93 -23.36
CA ASN A 452 1.72 -8.77 -22.99
C ASN A 452 2.30 -7.43 -23.44
N GLN A 453 1.88 -6.94 -24.61
CA GLN A 453 2.32 -5.63 -25.10
C GLN A 453 1.70 -4.46 -24.31
N ALA A 454 0.44 -4.62 -23.88
CA ALA A 454 -0.19 -3.67 -22.96
C ALA A 454 0.48 -3.70 -21.58
N ALA A 455 0.77 -4.89 -21.06
CA ALA A 455 1.50 -5.08 -19.80
C ALA A 455 2.87 -4.38 -19.81
N GLY A 456 3.58 -4.37 -20.95
CA GLY A 456 4.86 -3.66 -21.07
C GLY A 456 4.75 -2.14 -20.86
N ARG A 457 3.63 -1.50 -21.20
CA ARG A 457 3.40 -0.08 -20.90
C ARG A 457 3.06 0.19 -19.43
N LEU A 458 2.47 -0.78 -18.75
CA LEU A 458 2.17 -0.71 -17.33
C LEU A 458 3.36 -1.11 -16.45
N GLU A 459 4.43 -1.60 -17.06
CA GLU A 459 5.65 -2.05 -16.35
C GLU A 459 6.27 -0.95 -15.49
N SER A 460 6.29 0.29 -15.98
CA SER A 460 6.81 1.42 -15.21
C SER A 460 6.02 1.64 -13.92
N LYS A 461 4.69 1.48 -13.95
CA LYS A 461 3.84 1.58 -12.74
C LYS A 461 4.14 0.46 -11.76
N ARG A 462 4.34 -0.76 -12.28
CA ARG A 462 4.70 -1.94 -11.49
C ARG A 462 6.07 -1.78 -10.81
N ILE A 463 7.07 -1.28 -11.55
CA ILE A 463 8.39 -0.99 -10.99
C ILE A 463 8.29 0.02 -9.84
N MET A 464 7.50 1.09 -10.01
CA MET A 464 7.30 2.10 -8.96
C MET A 464 6.55 1.52 -7.75
N LYS A 465 5.55 0.66 -7.97
CA LYS A 465 4.85 -0.08 -6.92
C LYS A 465 5.83 -0.94 -6.13
N ASN A 466 6.59 -1.78 -6.82
CA ASN A 466 7.55 -2.70 -6.21
C ASN A 466 8.63 -1.95 -5.42
N ALA A 467 9.18 -0.87 -5.97
CA ALA A 467 10.18 -0.05 -5.28
C ALA A 467 9.63 0.59 -3.99
N ALA A 468 8.38 1.04 -3.99
CA ALA A 468 7.74 1.58 -2.80
C ALA A 468 7.51 0.50 -1.73
N TYR A 469 7.06 -0.70 -2.14
CA TYR A 469 6.87 -1.82 -1.22
C TYR A 469 8.19 -2.36 -0.67
N SER A 470 9.27 -2.43 -1.48
CA SER A 470 10.61 -2.80 -0.99
C SER A 470 11.09 -1.87 0.13
N LYS A 471 10.94 -0.55 -0.08
CA LYS A 471 11.28 0.45 0.94
C LYS A 471 10.37 0.37 2.17
N LEU A 472 9.09 0.02 1.98
CA LEU A 472 8.15 -0.19 3.06
C LEU A 472 8.58 -1.39 3.93
N TYR A 473 8.96 -2.51 3.33
CA TYR A 473 9.42 -3.70 4.04
C TYR A 473 10.73 -3.45 4.80
N GLU A 474 11.68 -2.73 4.21
CA GLU A 474 12.89 -2.28 4.88
C GLU A 474 12.55 -1.47 6.14
N MET A 475 11.65 -0.50 6.02
CA MET A 475 11.27 0.35 7.15
C MET A 475 10.48 -0.42 8.22
N MET A 476 9.62 -1.38 7.82
CA MET A 476 8.92 -2.28 8.77
C MET A 476 9.92 -3.08 9.60
N PHE A 477 10.94 -3.64 8.97
CA PHE A 477 12.00 -4.37 9.67
C PHE A 477 12.77 -3.46 10.63
N LYS A 478 13.16 -2.25 10.20
CA LYS A 478 13.85 -1.27 11.05
C LYS A 478 13.01 -0.85 12.26
N PHE A 479 11.69 -0.69 12.10
CA PHE A 479 10.78 -0.43 13.21
C PHE A 479 10.64 -1.63 14.14
N ALA A 480 10.61 -2.85 13.62
CA ALA A 480 10.61 -4.05 14.44
C ALA A 480 11.91 -4.18 15.25
N LEU A 481 13.08 -3.91 14.66
CA LEU A 481 14.36 -3.87 15.40
C LEU A 481 14.36 -2.83 16.50
N ALA A 482 13.74 -1.66 16.26
CA ALA A 482 13.72 -0.57 17.24
C ALA A 482 12.80 -0.85 18.43
N TYR A 483 11.62 -1.45 18.19
CA TYR A 483 10.53 -1.41 19.17
C TYR A 483 9.99 -2.79 19.58
N ALA A 484 10.30 -3.88 18.88
CA ALA A 484 9.82 -5.21 19.25
C ALA A 484 10.61 -5.82 20.42
N ASP A 485 10.27 -5.43 21.65
CA ASP A 485 10.97 -5.88 22.87
C ASP A 485 10.79 -7.35 23.18
N GLN A 486 9.70 -7.92 22.71
CA GLN A 486 9.34 -9.30 22.95
C GLN A 486 9.31 -10.06 21.63
N PRO A 487 9.66 -11.36 21.64
CA PRO A 487 9.57 -12.17 20.44
C PRO A 487 8.15 -12.11 19.85
N MET A 488 8.03 -11.69 18.60
CA MET A 488 6.76 -11.61 17.90
C MET A 488 6.42 -12.96 17.27
N PRO A 489 5.20 -13.49 17.45
CA PRO A 489 4.83 -14.76 16.86
C PRO A 489 4.72 -14.64 15.34
N VAL A 490 5.36 -15.54 14.63
CA VAL A 490 5.34 -15.63 13.17
C VAL A 490 4.73 -16.95 12.76
N ILE A 491 3.63 -16.90 12.02
CA ILE A 491 2.98 -18.07 11.46
C ILE A 491 3.30 -18.11 9.97
N SER A 492 4.08 -19.07 9.55
CA SER A 492 4.39 -19.33 8.14
C SER A 492 3.88 -20.70 7.72
N GLN A 493 3.52 -20.82 6.45
CA GLN A 493 3.17 -22.10 5.88
C GLN A 493 4.39 -22.68 5.18
N ASN A 494 4.77 -23.89 5.54
CA ASN A 494 5.84 -24.61 4.87
C ASN A 494 5.39 -25.04 3.46
N THR A 495 6.35 -25.41 2.63
CA THR A 495 6.10 -25.93 1.28
C THR A 495 5.25 -27.20 1.25
N ASP A 496 5.18 -27.92 2.36
CA ASP A 496 4.35 -29.13 2.56
C ASP A 496 2.91 -28.83 3.03
N GLY A 497 2.56 -27.53 3.17
CA GLY A 497 1.26 -27.11 3.68
C GLY A 497 1.14 -27.14 5.21
N SER A 498 2.13 -27.63 5.94
CA SER A 498 2.15 -27.59 7.40
C SER A 498 2.38 -26.16 7.91
N MET A 499 1.74 -25.80 9.04
CA MET A 499 2.00 -24.52 9.69
C MET A 499 3.29 -24.60 10.50
N ASN A 500 4.19 -23.68 10.21
CA ASN A 500 5.37 -23.45 11.01
C ASN A 500 5.13 -22.29 11.97
N TYR A 501 5.32 -22.53 13.26
CA TYR A 501 5.20 -21.54 14.32
C TYR A 501 6.62 -21.13 14.74
N ALA A 502 7.02 -19.95 14.33
CA ALA A 502 8.32 -19.37 14.66
C ALA A 502 8.12 -18.06 15.45
N HIS A 503 9.21 -17.48 15.89
CA HIS A 503 9.21 -16.18 16.55
C HIS A 503 10.27 -15.32 15.88
N PHE A 504 9.94 -14.06 15.68
CA PHE A 504 10.89 -13.03 15.33
C PHE A 504 11.40 -12.38 16.63
N ASP A 505 12.68 -12.56 16.94
CA ASP A 505 13.33 -11.92 18.08
C ASP A 505 14.41 -10.96 17.55
N ARG A 506 14.25 -9.65 17.84
CA ARG A 506 15.22 -8.64 17.43
C ARG A 506 16.63 -8.90 17.95
N LYS A 507 16.77 -9.58 19.10
CA LYS A 507 18.06 -9.89 19.73
C LYS A 507 18.94 -10.81 18.89
N GLU A 508 18.36 -11.58 17.98
CA GLU A 508 19.11 -12.44 17.05
C GLU A 508 19.91 -11.62 16.02
N PHE A 509 19.54 -10.35 15.83
CA PHE A 509 20.24 -9.41 14.92
C PHE A 509 21.32 -8.60 15.60
N LEU A 510 21.62 -8.91 16.88
CA LEU A 510 22.68 -8.24 17.61
C LEU A 510 23.99 -9.00 17.40
N LYS A 511 24.97 -8.36 16.79
CA LYS A 511 26.30 -8.89 16.50
C LYS A 511 27.37 -8.17 17.28
N ILE A 512 28.55 -8.74 17.30
CA ILE A 512 29.76 -8.15 17.91
C ILE A 512 30.73 -7.87 16.78
N ASP A 513 31.26 -6.63 16.69
CA ASP A 513 32.25 -6.25 15.72
C ASP A 513 33.66 -6.79 16.08
N ASP A 514 34.63 -6.57 15.19
CA ASP A 514 36.04 -6.97 15.41
C ASP A 514 36.68 -6.27 16.60
N ALA A 515 36.12 -5.13 17.06
CA ALA A 515 36.58 -4.40 18.24
C ALA A 515 35.96 -4.94 19.54
N GLY A 516 34.97 -5.82 19.43
CA GLY A 516 34.25 -6.41 20.55
C GLY A 516 33.05 -5.57 21.02
N GLU A 517 32.64 -4.56 20.23
CA GLU A 517 31.47 -3.73 20.53
C GLU A 517 30.21 -4.31 19.89
N PRO A 518 29.07 -4.30 20.60
CA PRO A 518 27.81 -4.79 20.06
C PRO A 518 27.20 -3.80 19.07
N TYR A 519 26.70 -4.29 17.95
CA TYR A 519 25.97 -3.51 16.96
C TYR A 519 24.76 -4.28 16.42
N TRP A 520 23.75 -3.54 15.95
CA TRP A 520 22.57 -4.11 15.30
C TRP A 520 22.84 -4.31 13.82
N ASP A 521 22.66 -5.54 13.35
CA ASP A 521 22.79 -5.85 11.93
C ASP A 521 21.47 -5.55 11.21
N ASP A 522 21.50 -4.54 10.35
CA ASP A 522 20.39 -4.14 9.47
C ASP A 522 20.77 -4.21 7.97
N GLU A 523 21.90 -4.83 7.66
CA GLU A 523 22.45 -4.93 6.30
C GLU A 523 21.80 -6.05 5.49
N PHE A 524 20.53 -5.88 5.12
CA PHE A 524 19.77 -6.78 4.26
C PHE A 524 19.25 -6.06 3.02
N ILE A 525 19.10 -6.80 1.92
CA ILE A 525 18.51 -6.31 0.68
C ILE A 525 17.03 -6.69 0.66
N PHE A 526 16.17 -5.69 0.58
CA PHE A 526 14.72 -5.85 0.51
C PHE A 526 14.26 -5.67 -0.93
N GLU A 527 13.58 -6.68 -1.45
CA GLU A 527 12.99 -6.70 -2.77
C GLU A 527 11.55 -7.20 -2.69
N THR A 528 10.85 -7.15 -3.79
CA THR A 528 9.54 -7.80 -3.92
C THR A 528 9.66 -9.02 -4.81
N ASP A 529 8.95 -10.08 -4.49
CA ASP A 529 8.93 -11.28 -5.32
C ASP A 529 8.34 -10.93 -6.70
N PRO A 530 9.11 -11.05 -7.79
CA PRO A 530 8.64 -10.72 -9.12
C PRO A 530 7.49 -11.62 -9.60
N THR A 531 7.33 -12.79 -9.01
CA THR A 531 6.26 -13.72 -9.36
C THR A 531 4.91 -13.32 -8.76
N SER A 532 4.91 -12.60 -7.63
CA SER A 532 3.69 -12.16 -6.95
C SER A 532 2.92 -11.06 -7.69
N THR A 533 3.59 -10.30 -8.55
CA THR A 533 3.05 -9.11 -9.24
C THR A 533 2.66 -9.36 -10.71
N LEU A 534 2.89 -10.55 -11.23
CA LEU A 534 2.32 -10.89 -12.53
C LEU A 534 0.80 -10.89 -12.38
N MET A 535 0.10 -10.17 -13.26
CA MET A 535 -1.33 -10.37 -13.46
C MET A 535 -1.53 -11.82 -13.91
N VAL A 536 -1.65 -12.69 -12.94
CA VAL A 536 -1.68 -14.11 -13.14
C VAL A 536 -3.08 -14.44 -13.60
N ASN A 537 -3.25 -14.64 -14.90
CA ASN A 537 -4.34 -15.48 -15.34
C ASN A 537 -4.03 -16.89 -14.83
N ARG A 538 -4.52 -17.19 -13.62
CA ARG A 538 -4.30 -18.49 -12.94
C ARG A 538 -4.63 -19.65 -13.86
N GLU A 539 -5.70 -19.55 -14.63
CA GLU A 539 -6.07 -20.57 -15.63
C GLU A 539 -5.00 -20.73 -16.71
N ALA A 540 -4.37 -19.66 -17.16
CA ALA A 540 -3.28 -19.74 -18.14
C ALA A 540 -2.03 -20.38 -17.55
N MET A 541 -1.70 -20.13 -16.28
CA MET A 541 -0.57 -20.78 -15.59
C MET A 541 -0.85 -22.25 -15.33
N TRP A 542 -2.06 -22.60 -14.91
CA TRP A 542 -2.47 -24.01 -14.77
C TRP A 542 -2.38 -24.75 -16.10
N ASN A 543 -2.89 -24.17 -17.18
CA ASN A 543 -2.77 -24.73 -18.53
C ASN A 543 -1.31 -24.82 -18.99
N GLN A 544 -0.45 -23.87 -18.62
CA GLN A 544 0.98 -23.94 -18.92
C GLN A 544 1.68 -25.07 -18.17
N ALA A 545 1.35 -25.27 -16.89
CA ALA A 545 1.86 -26.41 -16.11
C ALA A 545 1.40 -27.74 -16.73
N ASP A 546 0.13 -27.83 -17.20
CA ASP A 546 -0.37 -29.00 -17.92
C ASP A 546 0.39 -29.25 -19.23
N MET A 547 0.68 -28.19 -19.99
CA MET A 547 1.50 -28.31 -21.22
C MET A 547 2.94 -28.74 -20.91
N LYS A 548 3.54 -28.24 -19.83
CA LYS A 548 4.88 -28.68 -19.37
C LYS A 548 4.87 -30.15 -18.97
N LEU A 549 3.82 -30.62 -18.30
CA LEU A 549 3.65 -32.03 -17.97
C LEU A 549 3.55 -32.89 -19.24
N GLN A 550 2.70 -32.51 -20.19
CA GLN A 550 2.52 -33.22 -21.47
C GLN A 550 3.78 -33.22 -22.34
N SER A 551 4.57 -32.13 -22.30
CA SER A 551 5.85 -32.04 -23.03
C SER A 551 7.00 -32.82 -22.37
N GLY A 552 6.79 -33.40 -21.18
CA GLY A 552 7.82 -34.14 -20.45
C GLY A 552 8.83 -33.25 -19.71
N ALA A 553 8.56 -31.95 -19.55
CA ALA A 553 9.47 -31.02 -18.87
C ALA A 553 9.73 -31.38 -17.40
N PHE A 554 8.78 -32.05 -16.75
CA PHE A 554 8.92 -32.53 -15.37
C PHE A 554 9.48 -33.95 -15.28
N GLY A 555 9.60 -34.68 -16.39
CA GLY A 555 10.03 -36.07 -16.46
C GLY A 555 9.04 -37.00 -17.15
N VAL A 556 9.16 -38.30 -16.89
CA VAL A 556 8.33 -39.31 -17.52
C VAL A 556 6.94 -39.37 -16.88
N LEU A 557 5.89 -39.34 -17.69
CA LEU A 557 4.51 -39.50 -17.22
C LEU A 557 4.34 -40.84 -16.50
N GLY A 558 3.84 -40.79 -15.26
CA GLY A 558 3.64 -41.96 -14.42
C GLY A 558 4.70 -42.15 -13.31
N ASP A 559 5.77 -41.36 -13.32
CA ASP A 559 6.75 -41.36 -12.24
C ASP A 559 6.27 -40.46 -11.07
N LEU A 560 6.45 -40.94 -9.83
CA LEU A 560 6.06 -40.21 -8.64
C LEU A 560 6.84 -38.89 -8.48
N LYS A 561 8.12 -38.83 -8.91
CA LYS A 561 8.91 -37.61 -8.89
C LYS A 561 8.37 -36.57 -9.86
N THR A 562 7.95 -37.00 -11.05
CA THR A 562 7.31 -36.15 -12.05
C THR A 562 5.99 -35.60 -11.54
N ALA A 563 5.17 -36.43 -10.90
CA ALA A 563 3.92 -36.01 -10.27
C ALA A 563 4.18 -35.01 -9.12
N TYR A 564 5.20 -35.24 -8.31
CA TYR A 564 5.59 -34.31 -7.23
C TYR A 564 5.96 -32.92 -7.78
N LEU A 565 6.83 -32.86 -8.79
CA LEU A 565 7.26 -31.59 -9.40
C LEU A 565 6.10 -30.83 -10.05
N TYR A 566 5.18 -31.56 -10.70
CA TYR A 566 3.99 -30.96 -11.28
C TYR A 566 3.07 -30.34 -10.22
N TRP A 567 2.78 -31.08 -9.14
CA TRP A 567 1.91 -30.58 -8.08
C TRP A 567 2.57 -29.48 -7.23
N LEU A 568 3.90 -29.48 -7.13
CA LEU A 568 4.68 -28.38 -6.55
C LEU A 568 4.53 -27.11 -7.39
N GLU A 569 4.57 -27.22 -8.73
CA GLU A 569 4.33 -26.06 -9.61
C GLU A 569 2.87 -25.58 -9.55
N GLN A 570 1.93 -26.51 -9.46
CA GLN A 570 0.50 -26.17 -9.33
C GLN A 570 0.19 -25.51 -7.97
N GLU A 571 0.84 -25.93 -6.91
CA GLU A 571 0.74 -25.28 -5.60
C GLU A 571 1.27 -23.83 -5.63
N ARG A 572 2.42 -23.61 -6.27
CA ARG A 572 2.95 -22.25 -6.51
C ARG A 572 2.01 -21.36 -7.33
N ASN A 573 1.19 -21.98 -8.17
CA ASN A 573 0.19 -21.31 -8.98
C ASN A 573 -1.19 -21.22 -8.29
N ASP A 574 -1.26 -21.45 -6.98
CA ASP A 574 -2.50 -21.44 -6.16
C ASP A 574 -3.62 -22.34 -6.75
N TYR A 575 -3.26 -23.51 -7.29
CA TYR A 575 -4.27 -24.46 -7.75
C TYR A 575 -5.03 -25.05 -6.54
N PRO A 576 -6.38 -25.08 -6.57
CA PRO A 576 -7.17 -25.59 -5.46
C PRO A 576 -6.75 -27.01 -5.07
N HIS A 577 -6.51 -27.24 -3.79
CA HIS A 577 -6.10 -28.53 -3.19
C HIS A 577 -4.77 -29.11 -3.68
N ALA A 578 -3.93 -28.34 -4.40
CA ALA A 578 -2.64 -28.83 -4.89
C ALA A 578 -1.70 -29.28 -3.76
N GLY A 579 -1.66 -28.55 -2.64
CA GLY A 579 -0.85 -28.88 -1.48
C GLY A 579 -1.24 -30.21 -0.82
N GLU A 580 -2.53 -30.52 -0.75
CA GLU A 580 -3.02 -31.81 -0.21
C GLU A 580 -2.58 -32.98 -1.10
N ILE A 581 -2.70 -32.83 -2.41
CA ILE A 581 -2.31 -33.85 -3.40
C ILE A 581 -0.79 -34.06 -3.36
N LYS A 582 -0.02 -32.95 -3.33
CA LYS A 582 1.44 -33.01 -3.23
C LYS A 582 1.88 -33.79 -2.00
N ARG A 583 1.28 -33.53 -0.82
CA ARG A 583 1.61 -34.24 0.43
C ARG A 583 1.39 -35.74 0.32
N VAL A 584 0.28 -36.18 -0.28
CA VAL A 584 0.01 -37.61 -0.50
C VAL A 584 1.07 -38.27 -1.41
N ILE A 585 1.55 -37.51 -2.40
CA ILE A 585 2.61 -38.00 -3.31
C ILE A 585 3.95 -38.06 -2.57
N GLU A 586 4.25 -37.12 -1.71
CA GLU A 586 5.47 -37.05 -0.90
C GLU A 586 5.54 -38.22 0.09
N GLU A 587 4.44 -38.51 0.77
CA GLU A 587 4.32 -39.70 1.64
C GLU A 587 4.62 -40.99 0.86
N ARG A 588 4.07 -41.15 -0.34
CA ARG A 588 4.33 -42.30 -1.20
C ARG A 588 5.78 -42.38 -1.69
N LEU A 589 6.38 -41.23 -1.99
CA LEU A 589 7.81 -41.16 -2.38
C LEU A 589 8.71 -41.58 -1.22
N ALA A 590 8.41 -41.14 -0.01
CA ALA A 590 9.13 -41.54 1.20
C ALA A 590 9.01 -43.06 1.49
N GLU A 591 7.81 -43.62 1.34
CA GLU A 591 7.57 -45.07 1.47
C GLU A 591 8.36 -45.86 0.41
N GLN A 592 8.38 -45.40 -0.84
CA GLN A 592 9.15 -46.04 -1.91
C GLN A 592 10.66 -46.02 -1.61
N GLN A 593 11.19 -44.88 -1.16
CA GLN A 593 12.60 -44.76 -0.78
C GLN A 593 12.97 -45.70 0.39
N GLN A 594 12.10 -45.80 1.39
CA GLN A 594 12.31 -46.75 2.51
C GLN A 594 12.31 -48.19 2.03
N GLN A 595 11.41 -48.57 1.11
CA GLN A 595 11.37 -49.89 0.52
C GLN A 595 12.61 -50.20 -0.30
N GLU A 596 13.09 -49.26 -1.10
CA GLU A 596 14.32 -49.37 -1.90
C GLU A 596 15.56 -49.54 -0.98
N GLN A 597 15.65 -48.74 0.09
CA GLN A 597 16.73 -48.87 1.08
C GLN A 597 16.68 -50.24 1.82
N ALA A 598 15.50 -50.68 2.21
CA ALA A 598 15.33 -52.00 2.83
C ALA A 598 15.71 -53.14 1.88
N ALA A 599 15.34 -53.03 0.60
CA ALA A 599 15.72 -54.00 -0.43
C ALA A 599 17.25 -54.02 -0.69
N GLN A 600 17.88 -52.84 -0.71
CA GLN A 600 19.34 -52.71 -0.83
C GLN A 600 20.06 -53.35 0.36
N MET A 601 19.64 -53.04 1.57
CA MET A 601 20.21 -53.67 2.78
C MET A 601 20.03 -55.18 2.81
N GLN A 602 18.89 -55.71 2.35
CA GLN A 602 18.69 -57.16 2.21
C GLN A 602 19.60 -57.79 1.13
N ALA A 603 19.79 -57.09 -0.01
CA ALA A 603 20.69 -57.53 -1.07
C ALA A 603 22.15 -57.54 -0.61
N GLU A 604 22.59 -56.55 0.16
CA GLU A 604 23.93 -56.49 0.77
C GLU A 604 24.12 -57.61 1.82
N GLN A 605 23.13 -57.89 2.65
CA GLN A 605 23.17 -58.98 3.60
C GLN A 605 23.24 -60.34 2.89
N MET A 606 22.48 -60.55 1.80
CA MET A 606 22.59 -61.78 1.01
C MET A 606 23.96 -61.95 0.34
N GLN A 607 24.55 -60.87 -0.17
CA GLN A 607 25.91 -60.91 -0.71
C GLN A 607 26.97 -61.20 0.35
N ALA A 608 26.81 -60.64 1.56
CA ALA A 608 27.70 -60.93 2.69
C ALA A 608 27.59 -62.36 3.17
N MET A 609 26.40 -62.99 3.12
CA MET A 609 26.21 -64.42 3.48
C MET A 609 26.63 -65.39 2.36
N GLY A 610 26.66 -64.97 1.08
CA GLY A 610 27.06 -65.80 -0.05
C GLY A 610 28.57 -65.97 -0.25
N GLY A 611 29.39 -65.31 0.58
CA GLY A 611 30.85 -65.27 0.47
C GLY A 611 31.61 -66.35 1.26
N MET A 612 30.98 -67.43 1.71
CA MET A 612 31.74 -68.57 2.30
C MET A 612 32.25 -69.54 1.21
N PRO A 613 33.56 -69.73 1.04
CA PRO A 613 34.07 -70.69 0.11
C PRO A 613 33.80 -72.10 0.65
N ASN A 614 33.14 -72.94 -0.16
CA ASN A 614 33.01 -74.34 0.04
C ASN A 614 34.42 -75.00 0.18
N ALA A 615 34.83 -75.26 1.40
CA ALA A 615 35.94 -76.13 1.66
C ALA A 615 35.49 -77.55 1.34
N MET A 616 35.93 -78.13 0.22
CA MET A 616 35.85 -79.58 -0.02
C MET A 616 36.70 -80.34 1.03
N PRO A 617 36.19 -81.39 1.68
CA PRO A 617 37.03 -82.30 2.38
C PRO A 617 37.67 -83.22 1.36
N GLY A 618 38.98 -83.16 1.29
CA GLY A 618 39.78 -84.09 0.49
C GLY A 618 39.77 -85.48 1.12
N MET A 619 39.74 -86.37 0.25
CA MET A 619 40.35 -87.64 0.42
C MET A 619 41.40 -87.82 -0.65
#